data_b8dcd24eff0f96e2b4c0b9c4f822e831
#
_entry.id   b8dcd24eff0f96e2b4c0b9c4f822e831
#
_cell.length_a   1.000
_cell.length_b   1.000
_cell.length_c   1.000
_cell.angle_alpha   90.00
_cell.angle_beta   90.00
_cell.angle_gamma   90.00
#
_symmetry.space_group_name_H-M   'P 1'
#
loop_
_entity.id
_entity.type
_entity.pdbx_description
1 polymer ?
#
loop_
_entity_poly.entity_id
_entity_poly.type
_entity_poly.pdbx_seq_one_letter_code
_entity_poly.pdbx_strand_id
1 'polypeptide(L)'
;MALVAPRSGDAIFANIERVNAELFTLTYGAIVGKLLTDLEEVEEVNKQLDQMGYIIGICLIDEFLAKSNVSRCVDFRETVDVIAKVGFKIILGVTASVTNWDAEGTCCSIVLEDNPLVDFVELPDNYQGMYYCNILSGVIRGALDMVSMKAEVTWLRDALRGDDVFELQVKLLKQVPEEYPYKDDE
;
A
#
# COMPACT_ATOMS: atom_id res chain seq x y z
N MET A 1 -31.53 10.67 7.96
CA MET A 1 -30.29 10.00 8.37
C MET A 1 -29.16 11.02 8.24
N ALA A 2 -28.51 11.42 9.34
CA ALA A 2 -27.39 12.34 9.25
C ALA A 2 -26.21 11.61 8.62
N LEU A 3 -25.67 12.13 7.52
CA LEU A 3 -24.42 11.66 6.91
C LEU A 3 -23.31 11.88 7.94
N VAL A 4 -22.77 10.80 8.48
CA VAL A 4 -21.60 10.86 9.37
C VAL A 4 -20.42 11.24 8.48
N ALA A 5 -19.77 12.34 8.77
CA ALA A 5 -18.58 12.77 8.05
C ALA A 5 -17.48 11.67 8.13
N PRO A 6 -16.70 11.45 7.06
CA PRO A 6 -15.61 10.48 7.08
C PRO A 6 -14.61 10.85 8.19
N ARG A 7 -14.16 9.85 8.93
CA ARG A 7 -13.16 10.07 9.99
C ARG A 7 -11.81 10.34 9.34
N SER A 8 -11.07 11.31 9.87
CA SER A 8 -9.67 11.51 9.47
C SER A 8 -8.82 10.27 9.85
N GLY A 9 -7.74 10.01 9.12
CA GLY A 9 -6.81 8.93 9.46
C GLY A 9 -6.34 8.99 10.91
N ASP A 10 -6.08 10.18 11.44
CA ASP A 10 -5.70 10.39 12.85
C ASP A 10 -6.79 9.98 13.85
N ALA A 11 -8.05 10.30 13.56
CA ALA A 11 -9.16 9.94 14.43
C ALA A 11 -9.41 8.43 14.46
N ILE A 12 -9.19 7.74 13.34
CA ILE A 12 -9.28 6.29 13.26
C ILE A 12 -8.10 5.67 14.01
N PHE A 13 -6.87 6.11 13.71
CA PHE A 13 -5.64 5.62 14.33
C PHE A 13 -5.65 5.74 15.85
N ALA A 14 -6.28 6.78 16.40
CA ALA A 14 -6.41 6.96 17.85
C ALA A 14 -7.29 5.89 18.51
N ASN A 15 -8.19 5.25 17.77
CA ASN A 15 -9.21 4.33 18.28
C ASN A 15 -9.00 2.85 17.88
N ILE A 16 -7.95 2.53 17.11
CA ILE A 16 -7.61 1.14 16.77
C ILE A 16 -6.71 0.52 17.83
N GLU A 17 -6.78 -0.80 17.94
CA GLU A 17 -5.83 -1.57 18.73
C GLU A 17 -4.44 -1.48 18.10
N ARG A 18 -3.45 -1.14 18.93
CA ARG A 18 -2.06 -0.96 18.49
C ARG A 18 -1.24 -2.19 18.83
N VAL A 19 -0.42 -2.60 17.90
CA VAL A 19 0.62 -3.59 18.11
C VAL A 19 1.97 -2.93 18.36
N ASN A 20 2.90 -3.67 18.95
CA ASN A 20 4.27 -3.17 19.13
C ASN A 20 4.95 -3.02 17.76
N ALA A 21 5.41 -1.81 17.44
CA ALA A 21 6.03 -1.50 16.15
C ALA A 21 7.34 -2.28 15.94
N GLU A 22 8.18 -2.40 16.97
CA GLU A 22 9.44 -3.15 16.90
C GLU A 22 9.19 -4.64 16.60
N LEU A 23 8.18 -5.24 17.26
CA LEU A 23 7.81 -6.63 16.99
C LEU A 23 7.37 -6.81 15.54
N PHE A 24 6.58 -5.89 15.02
CA PHE A 24 6.12 -5.93 13.63
C PHE A 24 7.31 -5.82 12.66
N THR A 25 8.16 -4.81 12.84
CA THR A 25 9.33 -4.57 12.00
C THR A 25 10.33 -5.72 12.02
N LEU A 26 10.64 -6.25 13.22
CA LEU A 26 11.55 -7.40 13.35
C LEU A 26 10.96 -8.70 12.78
N THR A 27 9.64 -8.89 12.90
CA THR A 27 8.96 -10.03 12.27
C THR A 27 9.04 -9.95 10.76
N TYR A 28 8.80 -8.76 10.19
CA TYR A 28 8.94 -8.54 8.76
C TYR A 28 10.38 -8.77 8.29
N GLY A 29 11.36 -8.25 9.04
CA GLY A 29 12.78 -8.49 8.77
C GLY A 29 13.16 -9.97 8.78
N ALA A 30 12.60 -10.75 9.72
CA ALA A 30 12.82 -12.19 9.77
C ALA A 30 12.23 -12.91 8.54
N ILE A 31 11.06 -12.48 8.06
CA ILE A 31 10.43 -13.02 6.83
C ILE A 31 11.32 -12.73 5.63
N VAL A 32 11.77 -11.48 5.48
CA VAL A 32 12.66 -11.08 4.37
C VAL A 32 13.99 -11.86 4.42
N GLY A 33 14.61 -11.98 5.61
CA GLY A 33 15.83 -12.75 5.78
C GLY A 33 15.65 -14.24 5.44
N LYS A 34 14.47 -14.80 5.73
CA LYS A 34 14.15 -16.18 5.34
C LYS A 34 13.99 -16.32 3.84
N LEU A 35 13.31 -15.38 3.17
CA LEU A 35 13.18 -15.39 1.72
C LEU A 35 14.54 -15.28 1.04
N LEU A 36 15.43 -14.41 1.52
CA LEU A 36 16.80 -14.28 1.01
C LEU A 36 17.65 -15.55 1.20
N THR A 37 17.33 -16.36 2.19
CA THR A 37 18.03 -17.63 2.44
C THR A 37 17.49 -18.74 1.54
N ASP A 38 16.19 -18.73 1.25
CA ASP A 38 15.52 -19.80 0.52
C ASP A 38 15.52 -19.59 -1.00
N LEU A 39 15.64 -18.34 -1.44
CA LEU A 39 15.61 -17.95 -2.85
C LEU A 39 16.98 -17.42 -3.27
N GLU A 40 17.48 -17.92 -4.39
CA GLU A 40 18.82 -17.56 -4.89
C GLU A 40 18.81 -16.18 -5.59
N GLU A 41 17.68 -15.78 -6.18
CA GLU A 41 17.56 -14.60 -7.01
C GLU A 41 16.77 -13.49 -6.32
N VAL A 42 17.32 -12.29 -6.29
CA VAL A 42 16.69 -11.10 -5.67
C VAL A 42 15.36 -10.74 -6.31
N GLU A 43 15.22 -10.93 -7.62
CA GLU A 43 13.98 -10.72 -8.35
C GLU A 43 12.86 -11.63 -7.84
N GLU A 44 13.16 -12.86 -7.48
CA GLU A 44 12.16 -13.78 -6.94
C GLU A 44 11.76 -13.37 -5.52
N VAL A 45 12.71 -12.86 -4.70
CA VAL A 45 12.39 -12.26 -3.40
C VAL A 45 11.45 -11.06 -3.57
N ASN A 46 11.76 -10.14 -4.48
CA ASN A 46 10.90 -8.99 -4.77
C ASN A 46 9.48 -9.43 -5.17
N LYS A 47 9.38 -10.43 -6.02
CA LYS A 47 8.10 -10.98 -6.48
C LYS A 47 7.31 -11.64 -5.37
N GLN A 48 7.97 -12.40 -4.49
CA GLN A 48 7.31 -13.01 -3.32
C GLN A 48 6.80 -11.95 -2.35
N LEU A 49 7.58 -10.91 -2.07
CA LEU A 49 7.15 -9.79 -1.23
C LEU A 49 5.94 -9.06 -1.83
N ASP A 50 5.96 -8.78 -3.13
CA ASP A 50 4.82 -8.17 -3.83
C ASP A 50 3.57 -9.07 -3.76
N GLN A 51 3.72 -10.37 -3.97
CA GLN A 51 2.60 -11.31 -3.91
C GLN A 51 2.02 -11.44 -2.49
N MET A 52 2.88 -11.49 -1.47
CA MET A 52 2.43 -11.46 -0.06
C MET A 52 1.67 -10.15 0.23
N GLY A 53 2.22 -9.02 -0.21
CA GLY A 53 1.60 -7.72 -0.09
C GLY A 53 0.23 -7.66 -0.76
N TYR A 54 0.11 -8.21 -1.96
CA TYR A 54 -1.16 -8.26 -2.70
C TYR A 54 -2.25 -9.00 -1.92
N ILE A 55 -1.94 -10.16 -1.34
CA ILE A 55 -2.89 -10.91 -0.52
C ILE A 55 -3.28 -10.12 0.74
N ILE A 56 -2.30 -9.47 1.38
CA ILE A 56 -2.55 -8.61 2.54
C ILE A 56 -3.46 -7.45 2.15
N GLY A 57 -3.21 -6.78 1.03
CA GLY A 57 -4.03 -5.68 0.54
C GLY A 57 -5.49 -6.06 0.33
N ILE A 58 -5.74 -7.23 -0.25
CA ILE A 58 -7.09 -7.80 -0.39
C ILE A 58 -7.76 -7.97 0.97
N CYS A 59 -7.07 -8.56 1.94
CA CYS A 59 -7.63 -8.81 3.28
C CYS A 59 -7.88 -7.53 4.08
N LEU A 60 -7.03 -6.51 3.91
CA LEU A 60 -7.11 -5.27 4.67
C LEU A 60 -8.28 -4.37 4.26
N ILE A 61 -8.78 -4.51 3.03
CA ILE A 61 -9.78 -3.56 2.51
C ILE A 61 -11.11 -3.65 3.27
N ASP A 62 -11.54 -4.84 3.64
CA ASP A 62 -12.78 -5.04 4.38
C ASP A 62 -12.69 -4.40 5.78
N GLU A 63 -11.58 -4.60 6.46
CA GLU A 63 -11.34 -4.01 7.77
C GLU A 63 -11.20 -2.48 7.68
N PHE A 64 -10.52 -2.00 6.66
CA PHE A 64 -10.38 -0.58 6.37
C PHE A 64 -11.75 0.08 6.16
N LEU A 65 -12.58 -0.48 5.29
CA LEU A 65 -13.93 0.06 5.00
C LEU A 65 -14.81 0.04 6.26
N ALA A 66 -14.73 -1.02 7.06
CA ALA A 66 -15.49 -1.13 8.30
C ALA A 66 -15.07 -0.08 9.36
N LYS A 67 -13.79 0.26 9.45
CA LYS A 67 -13.25 1.18 10.47
C LYS A 67 -13.20 2.64 10.03
N SER A 68 -13.00 2.91 8.75
CA SER A 68 -12.76 4.26 8.25
C SER A 68 -14.03 5.11 8.10
N ASN A 69 -15.21 4.49 7.96
CA ASN A 69 -16.43 5.16 7.51
C ASN A 69 -16.22 5.99 6.23
N VAL A 70 -15.20 5.66 5.45
CA VAL A 70 -14.98 6.28 4.14
C VAL A 70 -16.13 5.83 3.24
N SER A 71 -16.82 6.78 2.64
CA SER A 71 -17.77 6.48 1.57
C SER A 71 -17.01 5.92 0.37
N ARG A 72 -17.71 5.21 -0.49
CA ARG A 72 -17.12 4.73 -1.74
C ARG A 72 -16.46 5.89 -2.50
N CYS A 73 -15.18 5.74 -2.81
CA CYS A 73 -14.46 6.73 -3.61
C CYS A 73 -15.03 6.78 -5.03
N VAL A 74 -15.12 7.98 -5.59
CA VAL A 74 -15.74 8.20 -6.90
C VAL A 74 -14.77 7.86 -8.02
N ASP A 75 -13.48 8.17 -7.84
CA ASP A 75 -12.47 8.03 -8.87
C ASP A 75 -11.12 7.53 -8.31
N PHE A 76 -10.19 7.29 -9.21
CA PHE A 76 -8.85 6.81 -8.89
C PHE A 76 -8.08 7.81 -8.02
N ARG A 77 -8.24 9.12 -8.27
CA ARG A 77 -7.55 10.17 -7.52
C ARG A 77 -7.97 10.17 -6.05
N GLU A 78 -9.27 10.13 -5.79
CA GLU A 78 -9.80 10.07 -4.44
C GLU A 78 -9.35 8.77 -3.73
N THR A 79 -9.36 7.64 -4.45
CA THR A 79 -8.94 6.35 -3.90
C THR A 79 -7.47 6.35 -3.48
N VAL A 80 -6.57 6.86 -4.32
CA VAL A 80 -5.14 6.95 -4.00
C VAL A 80 -4.90 7.93 -2.83
N ASP A 81 -5.61 9.05 -2.79
CA ASP A 81 -5.56 10.01 -1.68
C ASP A 81 -5.98 9.36 -0.35
N VAL A 82 -7.02 8.55 -0.36
CA VAL A 82 -7.48 7.79 0.82
C VAL A 82 -6.44 6.76 1.24
N ILE A 83 -5.86 6.01 0.31
CA ILE A 83 -4.78 5.06 0.60
C ILE A 83 -3.62 5.79 1.28
N ALA A 84 -3.16 6.91 0.71
CA ALA A 84 -2.00 7.65 1.22
C ALA A 84 -2.24 8.30 2.60
N LYS A 85 -3.39 8.93 2.79
CA LYS A 85 -3.66 9.73 4.00
C LYS A 85 -4.31 8.92 5.12
N VAL A 86 -5.10 7.92 4.78
CA VAL A 86 -5.88 7.13 5.76
C VAL A 86 -5.34 5.72 5.88
N GLY A 87 -5.12 5.03 4.76
CA GLY A 87 -4.62 3.66 4.74
C GLY A 87 -3.25 3.52 5.42
N PHE A 88 -2.26 4.28 4.98
CA PHE A 88 -0.92 4.29 5.59
C PHE A 88 -0.97 4.69 7.06
N LYS A 89 -1.84 5.64 7.44
CA LYS A 89 -1.99 6.06 8.83
C LYS A 89 -2.52 4.95 9.73
N ILE A 90 -3.49 4.20 9.26
CA ILE A 90 -4.07 3.08 10.02
C ILE A 90 -3.08 1.93 10.16
N ILE A 91 -2.35 1.60 9.09
CA ILE A 91 -1.52 0.40 9.02
C ILE A 91 -0.12 0.63 9.60
N LEU A 92 0.53 1.73 9.20
CA LEU A 92 1.92 2.04 9.55
C LEU A 92 2.06 3.20 10.56
N GLY A 93 0.98 3.91 10.87
CA GLY A 93 1.02 5.08 11.76
C GLY A 93 1.57 6.34 11.10
N VAL A 94 1.96 6.28 9.83
CA VAL A 94 2.50 7.42 9.05
C VAL A 94 1.53 7.83 7.96
N THR A 95 1.67 9.05 7.46
CA THR A 95 0.92 9.53 6.29
C THR A 95 1.84 9.66 5.10
N ALA A 96 1.35 9.29 3.92
CA ALA A 96 2.04 9.54 2.67
C ALA A 96 1.45 10.75 1.95
N SER A 97 2.25 11.38 1.11
CA SER A 97 1.80 12.43 0.19
C SER A 97 1.62 11.89 -1.22
N VAL A 98 0.66 12.44 -1.96
CA VAL A 98 0.42 12.08 -3.36
C VAL A 98 0.85 13.25 -4.24
N THR A 99 1.75 12.97 -5.17
CA THR A 99 2.38 13.97 -6.03
C THR A 99 2.44 13.48 -7.48
N ASN A 100 2.98 14.31 -8.37
CA ASN A 100 3.31 13.94 -9.75
C ASN A 100 2.14 13.33 -10.54
N TRP A 101 0.92 13.90 -10.37
CA TRP A 101 -0.21 13.49 -11.19
C TRP A 101 0.04 13.79 -12.67
N ASP A 102 -0.27 12.83 -13.52
CA ASP A 102 -0.33 13.06 -14.96
C ASP A 102 -1.55 13.92 -15.33
N ALA A 103 -1.60 14.40 -16.59
CA ALA A 103 -2.69 15.24 -17.08
C ALA A 103 -4.04 14.50 -17.13
N GLU A 104 -4.01 13.18 -17.25
CA GLU A 104 -5.20 12.34 -17.38
C GLU A 104 -5.71 11.86 -16.00
N GLY A 105 -4.93 12.03 -14.93
CA GLY A 105 -5.28 11.57 -13.58
C GLY A 105 -5.21 10.06 -13.42
N THR A 106 -4.40 9.39 -14.24
CA THR A 106 -4.23 7.92 -14.26
C THR A 106 -2.91 7.44 -13.68
N CYS A 107 -1.98 8.36 -13.43
CA CYS A 107 -0.67 8.06 -12.86
C CYS A 107 -0.28 9.10 -11.82
N CYS A 108 0.29 8.64 -10.71
CA CYS A 108 0.80 9.51 -9.65
C CYS A 108 1.92 8.84 -8.87
N SER A 109 2.55 9.61 -7.98
CA SER A 109 3.53 9.11 -7.01
C SER A 109 2.97 9.17 -5.59
N ILE A 110 3.13 8.11 -4.82
CA ILE A 110 2.95 8.08 -3.37
C ILE A 110 4.33 8.21 -2.75
N VAL A 111 4.53 9.25 -1.93
CA VAL A 111 5.80 9.56 -1.29
C VAL A 111 5.67 9.41 0.22
N LEU A 112 6.57 8.62 0.82
CA LEU A 112 6.73 8.48 2.26
C LEU A 112 8.08 9.11 2.67
N GLU A 113 8.05 10.07 3.58
CA GLU A 113 9.25 10.66 4.16
C GLU A 113 9.82 9.77 5.28
N ASP A 114 8.95 9.02 5.95
CA ASP A 114 9.28 8.09 7.03
C ASP A 114 8.62 6.74 6.78
N ASN A 115 9.35 5.66 7.05
CA ASN A 115 8.85 4.30 6.86
C ASN A 115 9.28 3.38 8.01
N PRO A 116 8.38 3.10 8.97
CA PRO A 116 8.71 2.29 10.14
C PRO A 116 9.20 0.88 9.84
N LEU A 117 8.93 0.36 8.64
CA LEU A 117 9.41 -0.98 8.25
C LEU A 117 10.93 -1.09 8.18
N VAL A 118 11.63 0.05 8.05
CA VAL A 118 13.09 0.08 7.84
C VAL A 118 13.90 0.58 9.04
N ASP A 119 13.24 0.88 10.18
CA ASP A 119 13.91 1.48 11.35
C ASP A 119 15.15 0.72 11.85
N PHE A 120 15.23 -0.58 11.58
CA PHE A 120 16.32 -1.45 12.04
C PHE A 120 17.02 -2.17 10.87
N VAL A 121 16.97 -1.60 9.67
CA VAL A 121 17.41 -2.29 8.45
C VAL A 121 18.60 -1.59 7.82
N GLU A 122 19.65 -2.36 7.58
CA GLU A 122 20.75 -2.03 6.68
C GLU A 122 20.81 -3.09 5.59
N LEU A 123 20.75 -2.69 4.32
CA LEU A 123 20.90 -3.61 3.20
C LEU A 123 22.36 -3.73 2.81
N PRO A 124 22.95 -4.93 2.86
CA PRO A 124 24.29 -5.17 2.34
C PRO A 124 24.39 -4.90 0.83
N ASP A 125 25.54 -4.45 0.37
CA ASP A 125 25.82 -4.10 -1.04
C ASP A 125 25.59 -5.25 -2.04
N ASN A 126 25.62 -6.49 -1.57
CA ASN A 126 25.39 -7.68 -2.41
C ASN A 126 23.90 -7.90 -2.79
N TYR A 127 22.98 -7.18 -2.16
CA TYR A 127 21.55 -7.23 -2.48
C TYR A 127 21.08 -6.08 -3.38
N GLN A 128 21.92 -5.72 -4.36
CA GLN A 128 21.53 -4.74 -5.37
C GLN A 128 20.31 -5.23 -6.14
N GLY A 129 19.35 -4.32 -6.40
CA GLY A 129 18.08 -4.66 -7.05
C GLY A 129 16.97 -5.11 -6.10
N MET A 130 17.28 -5.37 -4.82
CA MET A 130 16.27 -5.70 -3.84
C MET A 130 15.48 -4.46 -3.41
N TYR A 131 14.18 -4.56 -3.42
CA TYR A 131 13.26 -3.61 -2.78
C TYR A 131 12.72 -4.22 -1.49
N TYR A 132 13.40 -3.91 -0.38
CA TYR A 132 13.04 -4.45 0.93
C TYR A 132 11.56 -4.24 1.27
N CYS A 133 11.02 -3.06 0.95
CA CYS A 133 9.63 -2.70 1.20
C CYS A 133 8.66 -3.09 0.06
N ASN A 134 9.05 -4.03 -0.83
CA ASN A 134 8.20 -4.38 -1.99
C ASN A 134 6.82 -4.95 -1.60
N ILE A 135 6.66 -5.36 -0.36
CA ILE A 135 5.35 -5.73 0.20
C ILE A 135 4.34 -4.58 0.09
N LEU A 136 4.78 -3.31 0.22
CA LEU A 136 3.90 -2.14 0.12
C LEU A 136 3.34 -1.95 -1.29
N SER A 137 4.14 -2.22 -2.32
CA SER A 137 3.67 -2.22 -3.71
C SER A 137 2.53 -3.22 -3.90
N GLY A 138 2.71 -4.44 -3.39
CA GLY A 138 1.66 -5.46 -3.40
C GLY A 138 0.41 -5.04 -2.65
N VAL A 139 0.55 -4.49 -1.43
CA VAL A 139 -0.60 -4.03 -0.61
C VAL A 139 -1.43 -2.99 -1.34
N ILE A 140 -0.79 -1.97 -1.93
CA ILE A 140 -1.48 -0.92 -2.69
C ILE A 140 -2.21 -1.54 -3.89
N ARG A 141 -1.54 -2.42 -4.63
CA ARG A 141 -2.11 -3.09 -5.81
C ARG A 141 -3.29 -3.98 -5.44
N GLY A 142 -3.19 -4.77 -4.38
CA GLY A 142 -4.27 -5.63 -3.88
C GLY A 142 -5.47 -4.83 -3.40
N ALA A 143 -5.24 -3.74 -2.66
CA ALA A 143 -6.30 -2.86 -2.20
C ALA A 143 -7.05 -2.17 -3.36
N LEU A 144 -6.33 -1.72 -4.39
CA LEU A 144 -6.92 -1.12 -5.59
C LEU A 144 -7.73 -2.14 -6.39
N ASP A 145 -7.24 -3.37 -6.53
CA ASP A 145 -7.95 -4.44 -7.26
C ASP A 145 -9.31 -4.77 -6.61
N MET A 146 -9.39 -4.75 -5.28
CA MET A 146 -10.64 -4.97 -4.52
C MET A 146 -11.69 -3.89 -4.73
N VAL A 147 -11.29 -2.69 -5.17
CA VAL A 147 -12.22 -1.62 -5.55
C VAL A 147 -12.32 -1.46 -7.07
N SER A 148 -12.07 -2.54 -7.80
CA SER A 148 -12.20 -2.65 -9.25
C SER A 148 -11.25 -1.75 -10.06
N MET A 149 -10.10 -1.39 -9.49
CA MET A 149 -9.06 -0.57 -10.12
C MET A 149 -7.79 -1.40 -10.30
N LYS A 150 -7.57 -1.94 -11.50
CA LYS A 150 -6.31 -2.62 -11.82
C LYS A 150 -5.21 -1.60 -12.02
N ALA A 151 -4.17 -1.68 -11.20
CA ALA A 151 -3.05 -0.77 -11.22
C ALA A 151 -1.71 -1.50 -11.26
N GLU A 152 -0.71 -0.82 -11.79
CA GLU A 152 0.71 -1.16 -11.67
C GLU A 152 1.33 -0.27 -10.60
N VAL A 153 2.14 -0.85 -9.72
CA VAL A 153 2.84 -0.13 -8.67
C VAL A 153 4.32 -0.44 -8.77
N THR A 154 5.15 0.58 -8.95
CA THR A 154 6.59 0.46 -9.15
C THR A 154 7.37 1.41 -8.25
N TRP A 155 8.54 1.00 -7.78
CA TRP A 155 9.44 1.85 -7.02
C TRP A 155 10.17 2.82 -7.94
N LEU A 156 10.13 4.12 -7.58
CA LEU A 156 10.94 5.16 -8.23
C LEU A 156 12.14 5.55 -7.38
N ARG A 157 11.96 5.67 -6.05
CA ARG A 157 13.02 5.99 -5.09
C ARG A 157 12.89 5.10 -3.85
N ASP A 158 14.05 4.74 -3.29
CA ASP A 158 14.14 3.90 -2.09
C ASP A 158 15.27 4.40 -1.19
N ALA A 159 14.94 4.89 -0.01
CA ALA A 159 15.90 5.43 0.94
C ALA A 159 16.94 4.40 1.41
N LEU A 160 16.59 3.10 1.43
CA LEU A 160 17.58 2.04 1.71
C LEU A 160 18.63 1.88 0.60
N ARG A 161 18.41 2.49 -0.56
CA ARG A 161 19.33 2.48 -1.71
C ARG A 161 20.04 3.80 -1.92
N GLY A 162 19.89 4.73 -0.95
CA GLY A 162 20.58 6.02 -0.95
C GLY A 162 19.75 7.20 -1.46
N ASP A 163 18.47 7.00 -1.76
CA ASP A 163 17.56 8.09 -2.07
C ASP A 163 17.14 8.83 -0.78
N ASP A 164 16.54 10.01 -0.92
CA ASP A 164 16.12 10.87 0.19
C ASP A 164 14.74 10.50 0.76
N VAL A 165 13.93 9.78 0.00
CA VAL A 165 12.57 9.35 0.36
C VAL A 165 12.23 8.00 -0.24
N PHE A 166 11.10 7.43 0.18
CA PHE A 166 10.46 6.29 -0.46
C PHE A 166 9.39 6.79 -1.43
N GLU A 167 9.48 6.45 -2.71
CA GLU A 167 8.51 6.87 -3.71
C GLU A 167 8.06 5.69 -4.56
N LEU A 168 6.73 5.49 -4.58
CA LEU A 168 6.07 4.50 -5.41
C LEU A 168 5.24 5.20 -6.49
N GLN A 169 5.44 4.84 -7.74
CA GLN A 169 4.53 5.22 -8.81
C GLN A 169 3.34 4.28 -8.84
N VAL A 170 2.14 4.83 -8.90
CA VAL A 170 0.89 4.09 -9.05
C VAL A 170 0.25 4.50 -10.37
N LYS A 171 0.09 3.53 -11.27
CA LYS A 171 -0.47 3.74 -12.60
C LYS A 171 -1.72 2.89 -12.77
N LEU A 172 -2.85 3.55 -13.00
CA LEU A 172 -4.11 2.87 -13.33
C LEU A 172 -4.02 2.26 -14.73
N LEU A 173 -4.19 0.96 -14.82
CA LEU A 173 -4.22 0.24 -16.10
C LEU A 173 -5.63 0.10 -16.64
N LYS A 174 -6.59 -0.19 -15.74
CA LYS A 174 -7.97 -0.41 -16.11
C LYS A 174 -8.87 -0.24 -14.89
N GLN A 175 -9.99 0.44 -15.07
CA GLN A 175 -11.12 0.39 -14.14
C GLN A 175 -12.15 -0.61 -14.66
N VAL A 176 -12.48 -1.61 -13.85
CA VAL A 176 -13.46 -2.63 -14.20
C VAL A 176 -14.83 -2.15 -13.71
N PRO A 177 -15.82 -2.00 -14.59
CA PRO A 177 -17.17 -1.67 -14.14
C PRO A 177 -17.71 -2.79 -13.24
N GLU A 178 -18.42 -2.43 -12.16
CA GLU A 178 -19.14 -3.42 -11.37
C GLU A 178 -20.28 -3.99 -12.21
N GLU A 179 -20.23 -5.27 -12.49
CA GLU A 179 -21.39 -6.00 -13.02
C GLU A 179 -22.28 -6.37 -11.83
N TYR A 180 -23.43 -5.71 -11.71
CA TYR A 180 -24.47 -6.18 -10.79
C TYR A 180 -25.04 -7.50 -11.33
N PRO A 181 -25.12 -8.57 -10.52
CA PRO A 181 -25.56 -9.88 -10.97
C PRO A 181 -27.06 -9.97 -11.27
N TYR A 182 -27.80 -8.90 -11.10
CA TYR A 182 -29.22 -8.82 -11.42
C TYR A 182 -29.47 -7.81 -12.53
N LYS A 183 -29.60 -8.30 -13.78
CA LYS A 183 -30.49 -7.66 -14.73
C LYS A 183 -31.86 -8.18 -14.40
N ASP A 184 -32.75 -7.30 -13.94
CA ASP A 184 -34.18 -7.62 -13.94
C ASP A 184 -34.55 -7.88 -15.40
N ASP A 185 -34.87 -9.13 -15.71
CA ASP A 185 -35.49 -9.49 -16.99
C ASP A 185 -36.88 -8.82 -17.02
N GLU A 186 -36.99 -7.73 -17.80
CA GLU A 186 -38.29 -7.21 -18.23
C GLU A 186 -38.89 -8.10 -19.33
#